data_bfd4abd242d297020cbaa8e357d62448
#
_entry.id   bfd4abd242d297020cbaa8e357d62448
#
_cell.length_a   1.000
_cell.length_b   1.000
_cell.length_c   1.000
_cell.angle_alpha   90.00
_cell.angle_beta   90.00
_cell.angle_gamma   90.00
#
_symmetry.space_group_name_H-M   'P 1'
#
loop_
_entity.id
_entity.type
_entity.pdbx_description
1 polymer ?
#
loop_
_entity_poly.entity_id
_entity_poly.type
_entity_poly.pdbx_seq_one_letter_code
_entity_poly.pdbx_strand_id
1 'polypeptide(L)'
;MMTLWNTPLVGFLQQVAEAVASVLQFDGTGVEYELTRIAGTGKYATLIGQQVAPSSAFAEVIRTGRPVIVVDPRQDPACEKCEAGGYCAETCHMAYPLVLDGKPLGVLGLIGFCSEQRQQMIDHTDEYMAFVEQMARLVESTARNVHITQKLEESRNQLRGIVEAVGEGIVAVDESGIVICCNQAAFRILQIPESDLIGRSLEGMLRGEPILDVISTRKGYSDKEVTVSSPS
;
A
#
# COMPACT_ATOMS: atom_id res chain seq x y z
N MET A 1 10.51 -3.88 -8.79
CA MET A 1 10.05 -3.65 -7.42
C MET A 1 8.86 -2.71 -7.54
N MET A 2 7.61 -3.17 -7.28
CA MET A 2 6.44 -2.29 -7.35
C MET A 2 6.60 -1.25 -6.26
N THR A 3 6.65 0.02 -6.61
CA THR A 3 6.73 1.12 -5.65
C THR A 3 5.43 1.13 -4.84
N LEU A 4 5.52 0.85 -3.55
CA LEU A 4 4.39 0.90 -2.62
C LEU A 4 3.79 2.32 -2.55
N TRP A 5 4.60 3.32 -2.93
CA TRP A 5 4.21 4.72 -3.00
C TRP A 5 3.33 5.00 -4.22
N ASN A 6 2.06 4.60 -4.11
CA ASN A 6 1.03 4.97 -5.07
C ASN A 6 0.40 6.33 -4.68
N THR A 7 -0.37 6.91 -5.58
CA THR A 7 -1.01 8.23 -5.37
C THR A 7 -1.75 8.37 -4.03
N PRO A 8 -2.57 7.38 -3.56
CA PRO A 8 -3.23 7.49 -2.26
C PRO A 8 -2.27 7.54 -1.07
N LEU A 9 -1.21 6.73 -1.07
CA LEU A 9 -0.24 6.69 0.04
C LEU A 9 0.65 7.93 0.06
N VAL A 10 1.06 8.44 -1.10
CA VAL A 10 1.78 9.72 -1.23
C VAL A 10 0.91 10.87 -0.72
N GLY A 11 -0.37 10.92 -1.12
CA GLY A 11 -1.31 11.93 -0.63
C GLY A 11 -1.49 11.86 0.89
N PHE A 12 -1.53 10.66 1.45
CA PHE A 12 -1.62 10.48 2.90
C PHE A 12 -0.35 10.95 3.63
N LEU A 13 0.85 10.62 3.11
CA LEU A 13 2.11 11.11 3.67
C LEU A 13 2.20 12.64 3.62
N GLN A 14 1.69 13.26 2.56
CA GLN A 14 1.61 14.72 2.45
C GLN A 14 0.71 15.30 3.56
N GLN A 15 -0.48 14.73 3.78
CA GLN A 15 -1.37 15.15 4.88
C GLN A 15 -0.71 15.00 6.25
N VAL A 16 0.05 13.93 6.47
CA VAL A 16 0.81 13.74 7.71
C VAL A 16 1.89 14.81 7.86
N ALA A 17 2.64 15.13 6.80
CA ALA A 17 3.65 16.20 6.83
C ALA A 17 3.02 17.57 7.12
N GLU A 18 1.84 17.85 6.57
CA GLU A 18 1.07 19.07 6.84
C GLU A 18 0.57 19.11 8.29
N ALA A 19 0.08 18.00 8.84
CA ALA A 19 -0.34 17.91 10.23
C ALA A 19 0.84 18.15 11.20
N VAL A 20 1.98 17.52 10.94
CA VAL A 20 3.22 17.72 11.71
C VAL A 20 3.65 19.20 11.66
N ALA A 21 3.65 19.80 10.47
CA ALA A 21 4.02 21.19 10.29
C ALA A 21 3.07 22.15 11.03
N SER A 22 1.77 21.90 10.94
CA SER A 22 0.75 22.73 11.59
C SER A 22 0.81 22.68 13.11
N VAL A 23 1.03 21.49 13.68
CA VAL A 23 1.03 21.29 15.14
C VAL A 23 2.34 21.79 15.78
N LEU A 24 3.48 21.46 15.18
CA LEU A 24 4.79 21.73 15.77
C LEU A 24 5.43 23.03 15.29
N GLN A 25 4.85 23.69 14.27
CA GLN A 25 5.40 24.94 13.67
C GLN A 25 6.79 24.75 13.05
N PHE A 26 7.02 23.58 12.47
CA PHE A 26 8.21 23.21 11.70
C PHE A 26 7.81 22.85 10.28
N ASP A 27 8.77 22.71 9.38
CA ASP A 27 8.47 22.10 8.08
C ASP A 27 8.49 20.57 8.17
N GLY A 28 7.47 19.92 7.60
CA GLY A 28 7.39 18.46 7.45
C GLY A 28 7.93 18.01 6.09
N THR A 29 8.56 16.86 6.03
CA THR A 29 8.99 16.24 4.75
C THR A 29 8.87 14.73 4.78
N GLY A 30 8.57 14.14 3.62
CA GLY A 30 8.60 12.70 3.40
C GLY A 30 9.55 12.37 2.24
N VAL A 31 10.46 11.42 2.47
CA VAL A 31 11.42 10.94 1.47
C VAL A 31 11.24 9.43 1.34
N GLU A 32 11.08 8.94 0.11
CA GLU A 32 10.96 7.50 -0.15
C GLU A 32 12.33 6.80 -0.12
N TYR A 33 12.32 5.47 -0.15
CA TYR A 33 13.51 4.63 -0.08
C TYR A 33 14.56 4.96 -1.16
N GLU A 34 14.14 5.35 -2.36
CA GLU A 34 15.04 5.73 -3.46
C GLU A 34 15.53 7.19 -3.35
N LEU A 35 15.35 7.80 -2.19
CA LEU A 35 15.77 9.17 -1.86
C LEU A 35 15.03 10.26 -2.64
N THR A 36 13.88 9.98 -3.23
CA THR A 36 13.03 11.02 -3.82
C THR A 36 12.15 11.65 -2.75
N ARG A 37 12.09 12.95 -2.69
CA ARG A 37 11.17 13.68 -1.82
C ARG A 37 9.75 13.58 -2.39
N ILE A 38 8.84 12.95 -1.67
CA ILE A 38 7.47 12.68 -2.11
C ILE A 38 6.42 13.47 -1.31
N ALA A 39 6.83 14.10 -0.22
CA ALA A 39 5.98 15.00 0.56
C ALA A 39 6.82 16.14 1.14
N GLY A 40 6.21 17.32 1.30
CA GLY A 40 6.92 18.47 1.87
C GLY A 40 5.99 19.65 2.14
N THR A 41 6.32 20.43 3.18
CA THR A 41 5.66 21.67 3.55
C THR A 41 6.66 22.83 3.51
N GLY A 42 6.19 24.05 3.61
CA GLY A 42 7.03 25.25 3.67
C GLY A 42 8.09 25.29 2.56
N LYS A 43 9.35 25.36 2.93
CA LYS A 43 10.46 25.40 1.97
C LYS A 43 10.61 24.12 1.16
N TYR A 44 10.17 22.99 1.71
CA TYR A 44 10.26 21.70 1.04
C TYR A 44 9.11 21.40 0.07
N ALA A 45 8.04 22.18 0.09
CA ALA A 45 6.93 22.01 -0.86
C ALA A 45 7.38 22.15 -2.32
N THR A 46 8.34 23.04 -2.58
CA THR A 46 8.90 23.27 -3.94
C THR A 46 9.95 22.25 -4.36
N LEU A 47 10.38 21.37 -3.43
CA LEU A 47 11.41 20.37 -3.66
C LEU A 47 10.82 18.95 -3.81
N ILE A 48 9.49 18.81 -3.83
CA ILE A 48 8.82 17.53 -4.11
C ILE A 48 9.22 17.08 -5.52
N GLY A 49 9.55 15.78 -5.65
CA GLY A 49 10.08 15.17 -6.88
C GLY A 49 11.60 15.25 -7.03
N GLN A 50 12.29 16.01 -6.19
CA GLN A 50 13.75 16.11 -6.24
C GLN A 50 14.44 15.04 -5.40
N GLN A 51 15.63 14.65 -5.82
CA GLN A 51 16.48 13.69 -5.11
C GLN A 51 17.10 14.37 -3.88
N VAL A 52 17.13 13.60 -2.78
CA VAL A 52 17.86 13.95 -1.57
C VAL A 52 19.27 13.35 -1.66
N ALA A 53 20.28 14.10 -1.21
CA ALA A 53 21.67 13.67 -1.29
C ALA A 53 21.88 12.31 -0.62
N PRO A 54 22.57 11.35 -1.27
CA PRO A 54 22.88 10.04 -0.67
C PRO A 54 23.73 10.11 0.61
N SER A 55 24.42 11.23 0.81
CA SER A 55 25.23 11.53 2.01
C SER A 55 24.47 12.27 3.11
N SER A 56 23.14 12.46 2.96
CA SER A 56 22.30 13.18 3.92
C SER A 56 21.95 12.33 5.14
N ALA A 57 21.54 12.98 6.24
CA ALA A 57 20.99 12.31 7.40
C ALA A 57 19.74 11.47 7.08
N PHE A 58 18.93 11.87 6.10
CA PHE A 58 17.78 11.09 5.63
C PHE A 58 18.21 9.73 5.02
N ALA A 59 19.27 9.75 4.20
CA ALA A 59 19.83 8.52 3.64
C ALA A 59 20.40 7.60 4.72
N GLU A 60 21.02 8.17 5.76
CA GLU A 60 21.51 7.44 6.92
C GLU A 60 20.36 6.75 7.68
N VAL A 61 19.24 7.44 7.89
CA VAL A 61 18.04 6.88 8.53
C VAL A 61 17.47 5.71 7.72
N ILE A 62 17.39 5.84 6.39
CA ILE A 62 16.94 4.74 5.52
C ILE A 62 17.88 3.53 5.63
N ARG A 63 19.18 3.77 5.64
CA ARG A 63 20.21 2.72 5.67
C ARG A 63 20.26 1.98 7.02
N THR A 64 20.12 2.71 8.12
CA THR A 64 20.27 2.16 9.48
C THR A 64 18.95 1.71 10.10
N GLY A 65 17.81 2.24 9.64
CA GLY A 65 16.52 2.05 10.28
C GLY A 65 16.42 2.71 11.66
N ARG A 66 17.30 3.65 11.97
CA ARG A 66 17.35 4.35 13.25
C ARG A 66 17.01 5.83 13.07
N PRO A 67 16.23 6.43 13.98
CA PRO A 67 15.96 7.85 13.93
C PRO A 67 17.24 8.65 14.18
N VAL A 68 17.30 9.84 13.61
CA VAL A 68 18.38 10.81 13.78
C VAL A 68 17.79 12.14 14.22
N ILE A 69 18.46 12.80 15.18
CA ILE A 69 18.17 14.15 15.62
C ILE A 69 19.43 14.96 15.40
N VAL A 70 19.30 16.04 14.65
CA VAL A 70 20.39 16.96 14.35
C VAL A 70 19.98 18.34 14.87
N VAL A 71 20.64 18.80 15.91
CA VAL A 71 20.37 20.12 16.51
C VAL A 71 21.24 21.23 15.92
N ASP A 72 22.31 20.86 15.22
CA ASP A 72 23.16 21.77 14.45
C ASP A 72 23.80 21.02 13.26
N PRO A 73 23.24 21.15 12.05
CA PRO A 73 23.76 20.43 10.87
C PRO A 73 25.23 20.75 10.54
N ARG A 74 25.75 21.88 11.01
CA ARG A 74 27.14 22.29 10.75
C ARG A 74 28.16 21.60 11.66
N GLN A 75 27.70 21.00 12.77
CA GLN A 75 28.56 20.37 13.78
C GLN A 75 28.23 18.89 13.99
N ASP A 76 27.14 18.40 13.37
CA ASP A 76 26.68 17.05 13.59
C ASP A 76 27.37 16.06 12.65
N PRO A 77 27.92 14.94 13.18
CA PRO A 77 28.58 13.91 12.39
C PRO A 77 27.69 13.30 11.29
N ALA A 78 26.36 13.26 11.48
CA ALA A 78 25.41 12.77 10.48
C ALA A 78 25.34 13.69 9.24
N CYS A 79 25.76 14.95 9.38
CA CYS A 79 25.79 15.95 8.31
C CYS A 79 27.19 16.24 7.77
N GLU A 80 28.27 15.69 8.39
CA GLU A 80 29.68 15.97 8.02
C GLU A 80 29.97 15.66 6.53
N LYS A 81 29.39 14.59 6.01
CA LYS A 81 29.57 14.12 4.63
C LYS A 81 28.52 14.62 3.67
N CYS A 82 27.54 15.39 4.16
CA CYS A 82 26.44 15.88 3.31
C CYS A 82 26.97 16.90 2.30
N GLU A 83 26.57 16.76 1.03
CA GLU A 83 26.97 17.67 -0.05
C GLU A 83 26.51 19.11 0.18
N ALA A 84 25.42 19.31 0.94
CA ALA A 84 24.98 20.64 1.34
C ALA A 84 25.94 21.29 2.35
N GLY A 85 26.71 20.52 3.12
CA GLY A 85 27.80 20.96 3.98
C GLY A 85 27.48 22.22 4.77
N GLY A 86 28.45 23.15 4.80
CA GLY A 86 28.32 24.45 5.50
C GLY A 86 27.27 25.41 4.91
N TYR A 87 26.64 25.09 3.80
CA TYR A 87 25.58 25.87 3.13
C TYR A 87 24.18 25.33 3.43
N CYS A 88 24.02 24.36 4.33
CA CYS A 88 22.72 23.82 4.70
C CYS A 88 21.83 24.94 5.27
N ALA A 89 20.66 25.10 4.68
CA ALA A 89 19.69 26.11 5.14
C ALA A 89 18.95 25.69 6.42
N GLU A 90 19.01 24.39 6.77
CA GLU A 90 18.42 23.87 7.99
C GLU A 90 19.21 24.31 9.22
N THR A 91 18.53 24.64 10.28
CA THR A 91 19.13 24.93 11.59
C THR A 91 19.06 23.75 12.54
N CYS A 92 18.07 22.87 12.32
CA CYS A 92 17.91 21.61 13.03
C CYS A 92 16.99 20.71 12.21
N HIS A 93 17.07 19.40 12.43
CA HIS A 93 16.08 18.46 11.92
C HIS A 93 15.99 17.18 12.75
N MET A 94 14.87 16.53 12.63
CA MET A 94 14.59 15.21 13.16
C MET A 94 14.09 14.33 12.02
N ALA A 95 14.62 13.12 11.92
CA ALA A 95 14.27 12.18 10.86
C ALA A 95 13.93 10.82 11.47
N TYR A 96 12.75 10.30 11.17
CA TYR A 96 12.26 9.02 11.67
C TYR A 96 12.03 8.04 10.50
N PRO A 97 12.51 6.78 10.61
CA PRO A 97 12.36 5.79 9.55
C PRO A 97 10.89 5.38 9.40
N LEU A 98 10.46 5.18 8.17
CA LEU A 98 9.21 4.50 7.82
C LEU A 98 9.57 3.07 7.43
N VAL A 99 8.98 2.09 8.11
CA VAL A 99 9.33 0.67 7.93
C VAL A 99 8.07 -0.16 7.74
N LEU A 100 8.07 -1.06 6.76
CA LEU A 100 7.01 -2.04 6.55
C LEU A 100 7.61 -3.45 6.54
N ASP A 101 7.16 -4.30 7.47
CA ASP A 101 7.61 -5.69 7.60
C ASP A 101 9.15 -5.83 7.63
N GLY A 102 9.82 -4.93 8.37
CA GLY A 102 11.28 -4.89 8.52
C GLY A 102 12.03 -4.31 7.31
N LYS A 103 11.33 -3.83 6.29
CA LYS A 103 11.93 -3.19 5.11
C LYS A 103 11.75 -1.68 5.16
N PRO A 104 12.78 -0.89 4.88
CA PRO A 104 12.65 0.56 4.84
C PRO A 104 11.74 0.98 3.68
N LEU A 105 10.78 1.83 3.98
CA LEU A 105 9.92 2.51 3.00
C LEU A 105 10.44 3.90 2.68
N GLY A 106 11.01 4.57 3.68
CA GLY A 106 11.45 5.95 3.56
C GLY A 106 11.67 6.59 4.92
N VAL A 107 11.52 7.90 4.97
CA VAL A 107 11.75 8.75 6.16
C VAL A 107 10.66 9.80 6.26
N LEU A 108 10.19 10.05 7.47
CA LEU A 108 9.42 11.23 7.84
C LEU A 108 10.34 12.19 8.59
N GLY A 109 10.43 13.44 8.14
CA GLY A 109 11.30 14.47 8.71
C GLY A 109 10.54 15.67 9.24
N LEU A 110 11.08 16.23 10.31
CA LEU A 110 10.70 17.51 10.92
C LEU A 110 11.90 18.45 10.84
N ILE A 111 11.73 19.62 10.21
CA ILE A 111 12.86 20.49 9.88
C ILE A 111 12.61 21.91 10.37
N GLY A 112 13.63 22.49 11.04
CA GLY A 112 13.67 23.87 11.45
C GLY A 112 14.64 24.71 10.62
N PHE A 113 14.29 25.99 10.43
CA PHE A 113 15.05 26.95 9.62
C PHE A 113 15.44 28.22 10.37
N CYS A 114 15.10 28.30 11.65
CA CYS A 114 15.46 29.46 12.48
C CYS A 114 15.96 29.02 13.86
N SER A 115 16.55 29.97 14.60
CA SER A 115 17.13 29.73 15.92
C SER A 115 16.08 29.35 16.97
N GLU A 116 14.89 29.91 16.84
CA GLU A 116 13.77 29.66 17.74
C GLU A 116 13.29 28.22 17.60
N GLN A 117 13.13 27.71 16.37
CA GLN A 117 12.78 26.31 16.10
C GLN A 117 13.88 25.36 16.62
N ARG A 118 15.16 25.73 16.42
CA ARG A 118 16.27 24.94 16.96
C ARG A 118 16.19 24.84 18.49
N GLN A 119 15.94 25.95 19.19
CA GLN A 119 15.82 25.96 20.65
C GLN A 119 14.61 25.12 21.10
N GLN A 120 13.47 25.26 20.45
CA GLN A 120 12.28 24.42 20.71
C GLN A 120 12.57 22.93 20.51
N MET A 121 13.31 22.56 19.45
CA MET A 121 13.69 21.16 19.22
C MET A 121 14.58 20.61 20.32
N ILE A 122 15.49 21.42 20.86
CA ILE A 122 16.34 21.05 22.01
C ILE A 122 15.49 20.87 23.28
N ASP A 123 14.63 21.84 23.57
CA ASP A 123 13.84 21.88 24.80
C ASP A 123 12.76 20.77 24.83
N HIS A 124 12.25 20.34 23.67
CA HIS A 124 11.15 19.38 23.52
C HIS A 124 11.51 18.14 22.69
N THR A 125 12.78 17.76 22.67
CA THR A 125 13.31 16.66 21.84
C THR A 125 12.48 15.38 21.97
N ASP A 126 12.23 14.92 23.19
CA ASP A 126 11.53 13.65 23.46
C ASP A 126 10.06 13.71 23.04
N GLU A 127 9.39 14.85 23.28
CA GLU A 127 8.00 15.09 22.91
C GLU A 127 7.82 15.10 21.39
N TYR A 128 8.71 15.79 20.68
CA TYR A 128 8.67 15.88 19.22
C TYR A 128 9.03 14.52 18.58
N MET A 129 10.01 13.81 19.13
CA MET A 129 10.35 12.47 18.66
C MET A 129 9.17 11.52 18.84
N ALA A 130 8.53 11.52 20.01
CA ALA A 130 7.36 10.67 20.26
C ALA A 130 6.20 11.01 19.31
N PHE A 131 5.99 12.30 18.99
CA PHE A 131 4.96 12.72 18.05
C PHE A 131 5.28 12.28 16.62
N VAL A 132 6.51 12.50 16.15
CA VAL A 132 6.94 12.07 14.80
C VAL A 132 6.89 10.54 14.67
N GLU A 133 7.28 9.81 15.72
CA GLU A 133 7.14 8.35 15.77
C GLU A 133 5.67 7.91 15.62
N GLN A 134 4.74 8.56 16.32
CA GLN A 134 3.32 8.26 16.20
C GLN A 134 2.80 8.51 14.78
N MET A 135 3.22 9.61 14.16
CA MET A 135 2.87 9.92 12.77
C MET A 135 3.48 8.90 11.79
N ALA A 136 4.72 8.49 12.01
CA ALA A 136 5.36 7.44 11.22
C ALA A 136 4.60 6.11 11.32
N ARG A 137 4.20 5.69 12.51
CA ARG A 137 3.39 4.48 12.72
C ARG A 137 2.04 4.54 12.00
N LEU A 138 1.43 5.73 11.93
CA LEU A 138 0.18 5.93 11.18
C LEU A 138 0.40 5.73 9.67
N VAL A 139 1.50 6.26 9.12
CA VAL A 139 1.89 6.04 7.72
C VAL A 139 2.16 4.55 7.46
N GLU A 140 2.90 3.88 8.34
CA GLU A 140 3.21 2.44 8.24
C GLU A 140 1.95 1.57 8.26
N SER A 141 0.99 1.89 9.15
CA SER A 141 -0.30 1.19 9.22
C SER A 141 -1.09 1.35 7.94
N THR A 142 -1.14 2.56 7.39
CA THR A 142 -1.81 2.84 6.11
C THR A 142 -1.12 2.12 4.95
N ALA A 143 0.21 2.14 4.91
CA ALA A 143 1.01 1.43 3.91
C ALA A 143 0.76 -0.08 3.97
N ARG A 144 0.64 -0.66 5.17
CA ARG A 144 0.31 -2.07 5.38
C ARG A 144 -1.05 -2.42 4.81
N ASN A 145 -2.07 -1.60 5.07
CA ASN A 145 -3.43 -1.83 4.55
C ASN A 145 -3.45 -1.78 3.02
N VAL A 146 -2.78 -0.79 2.42
CA VAL A 146 -2.63 -0.69 0.96
C VAL A 146 -1.94 -1.93 0.39
N HIS A 147 -0.85 -2.38 1.02
CA HIS A 147 -0.10 -3.55 0.58
C HIS A 147 -0.92 -4.85 0.65
N ILE A 148 -1.69 -5.05 1.73
CA ILE A 148 -2.57 -6.22 1.89
C ILE A 148 -3.66 -6.21 0.81
N THR A 149 -4.29 -5.06 0.56
CA THR A 149 -5.33 -4.93 -0.46
C THR A 149 -4.78 -5.23 -1.85
N GLN A 150 -3.62 -4.69 -2.21
CA GLN A 150 -2.96 -4.96 -3.48
C GLN A 150 -2.63 -6.44 -3.65
N LYS A 151 -2.06 -7.09 -2.64
CA LYS A 151 -1.77 -8.53 -2.67
C LYS A 151 -3.03 -9.38 -2.85
N LEU A 152 -4.12 -9.00 -2.19
CA LEU A 152 -5.38 -9.70 -2.33
C LEU A 152 -5.94 -9.59 -3.75
N GLU A 153 -5.89 -8.41 -4.34
CA GLU A 153 -6.31 -8.16 -5.72
C GLU A 153 -5.45 -8.94 -6.73
N GLU A 154 -4.12 -8.92 -6.54
CA GLU A 154 -3.19 -9.69 -7.39
C GLU A 154 -3.49 -11.20 -7.31
N SER A 155 -3.65 -11.73 -6.10
CA SER A 155 -3.98 -13.14 -5.88
C SER A 155 -5.32 -13.52 -6.51
N ARG A 156 -6.34 -12.67 -6.34
CA ARG A 156 -7.66 -12.86 -6.96
C ARG A 156 -7.58 -12.87 -8.49
N ASN A 157 -6.84 -11.92 -9.07
CA ASN A 157 -6.66 -11.83 -10.51
C ASN A 157 -5.88 -13.04 -11.05
N GLN A 158 -4.88 -13.52 -10.33
CA GLN A 158 -4.13 -14.71 -10.69
C GLN A 158 -5.01 -15.96 -10.66
N LEU A 159 -5.81 -16.16 -9.61
CA LEU A 159 -6.76 -17.29 -9.52
C LEU A 159 -7.79 -17.22 -10.64
N ARG A 160 -8.34 -16.03 -10.91
CA ARG A 160 -9.27 -15.84 -12.04
C ARG A 160 -8.61 -16.20 -13.37
N GLY A 161 -7.38 -15.75 -13.61
CA GLY A 161 -6.63 -16.09 -14.83
C GLY A 161 -6.41 -17.60 -15.00
N ILE A 162 -6.14 -18.33 -13.90
CA ILE A 162 -6.01 -19.79 -13.95
C ILE A 162 -7.35 -20.44 -14.31
N VAL A 163 -8.44 -20.04 -13.65
CA VAL A 163 -9.80 -20.59 -13.92
C VAL A 163 -10.23 -20.30 -15.36
N GLU A 164 -9.93 -19.12 -15.90
CA GLU A 164 -10.23 -18.75 -17.28
C GLU A 164 -9.38 -19.50 -18.32
N ALA A 165 -8.16 -19.89 -17.96
CA ALA A 165 -7.26 -20.63 -18.86
C ALA A 165 -7.64 -22.12 -19.00
N VAL A 166 -8.48 -22.65 -18.11
CA VAL A 166 -8.99 -24.03 -18.22
C VAL A 166 -9.94 -24.12 -19.39
N GLY A 167 -9.70 -25.09 -20.29
CA GLY A 167 -10.55 -25.33 -21.48
C GLY A 167 -11.91 -25.97 -21.17
N GLU A 168 -12.05 -26.52 -19.96
CA GLU A 168 -13.31 -27.14 -19.48
C GLU A 168 -14.21 -26.06 -18.86
N GLY A 169 -15.52 -26.22 -19.01
CA GLY A 169 -16.50 -25.32 -18.41
C GLY A 169 -16.56 -25.51 -16.91
N ILE A 170 -16.25 -24.44 -16.17
CA ILE A 170 -16.36 -24.41 -14.71
C ILE A 170 -17.55 -23.55 -14.33
N VAL A 171 -18.45 -24.09 -13.53
CA VAL A 171 -19.61 -23.41 -12.95
C VAL A 171 -19.60 -23.64 -11.45
N ALA A 172 -19.62 -22.58 -10.66
CA ALA A 172 -19.75 -22.66 -9.21
C ALA A 172 -21.13 -22.16 -8.77
N VAL A 173 -21.70 -22.86 -7.79
CA VAL A 173 -23.00 -22.52 -7.22
C VAL A 173 -22.88 -22.36 -5.69
N ASP A 174 -23.78 -21.58 -5.11
CA ASP A 174 -23.94 -21.51 -3.65
C ASP A 174 -24.70 -22.73 -3.09
N GLU A 175 -24.95 -22.73 -1.77
CA GLU A 175 -25.66 -23.79 -1.07
C GLU A 175 -27.13 -23.97 -1.54
N SER A 176 -27.69 -22.97 -2.21
CA SER A 176 -29.04 -22.96 -2.77
C SER A 176 -29.07 -23.39 -4.24
N GLY A 177 -27.91 -23.72 -4.82
CA GLY A 177 -27.79 -24.07 -6.24
C GLY A 177 -27.84 -22.87 -7.20
N ILE A 178 -27.67 -21.65 -6.68
CA ILE A 178 -27.61 -20.43 -7.48
C ILE A 178 -26.19 -20.27 -8.04
N VAL A 179 -26.04 -20.00 -9.33
CA VAL A 179 -24.75 -19.80 -9.99
C VAL A 179 -24.12 -18.50 -9.50
N ILE A 180 -22.95 -18.60 -8.88
CA ILE A 180 -22.17 -17.46 -8.34
C ILE A 180 -20.95 -17.12 -9.21
N CYS A 181 -20.42 -18.09 -9.96
CA CYS A 181 -19.25 -17.89 -10.80
C CYS A 181 -19.23 -18.92 -11.93
N CYS A 182 -18.71 -18.52 -13.10
CA CYS A 182 -18.40 -19.42 -14.19
C CYS A 182 -17.25 -18.86 -15.03
N ASN A 183 -16.51 -19.76 -15.71
CA ASN A 183 -15.43 -19.34 -16.60
C ASN A 183 -15.94 -19.17 -18.05
N GLN A 184 -15.11 -18.55 -18.89
CA GLN A 184 -15.46 -18.29 -20.28
C GLN A 184 -15.73 -19.57 -21.08
N ALA A 185 -15.06 -20.69 -20.72
CA ALA A 185 -15.33 -21.98 -21.37
C ALA A 185 -16.74 -22.48 -21.07
N ALA A 186 -17.27 -22.28 -19.88
CA ALA A 186 -18.64 -22.63 -19.52
C ALA A 186 -19.66 -21.90 -20.40
N PHE A 187 -19.48 -20.58 -20.59
CA PHE A 187 -20.39 -19.81 -21.50
C PHE A 187 -20.38 -20.33 -22.95
N ARG A 188 -19.19 -20.67 -23.47
CA ARG A 188 -19.06 -21.21 -24.80
C ARG A 188 -19.70 -22.60 -24.95
N ILE A 189 -19.52 -23.46 -23.94
CA ILE A 189 -20.06 -24.83 -23.95
C ILE A 189 -21.58 -24.81 -23.76
N LEU A 190 -22.07 -24.02 -22.82
CA LEU A 190 -23.49 -23.91 -22.50
C LEU A 190 -24.25 -23.08 -23.53
N GLN A 191 -23.57 -22.23 -24.31
CA GLN A 191 -24.15 -21.28 -25.25
C GLN A 191 -25.15 -20.29 -24.59
N ILE A 192 -24.92 -19.98 -23.31
CA ILE A 192 -25.75 -19.08 -22.52
C ILE A 192 -24.88 -17.85 -22.16
N PRO A 193 -25.35 -16.62 -22.38
CA PRO A 193 -24.62 -15.42 -22.00
C PRO A 193 -24.47 -15.29 -20.47
N GLU A 194 -23.41 -14.63 -20.05
CA GLU A 194 -23.08 -14.42 -18.62
C GLU A 194 -24.25 -13.83 -17.83
N SER A 195 -24.91 -12.81 -18.40
CA SER A 195 -26.07 -12.14 -17.82
C SER A 195 -27.23 -13.05 -17.49
N ASP A 196 -27.33 -14.17 -18.22
CA ASP A 196 -28.42 -15.12 -18.10
C ASP A 196 -28.09 -16.34 -17.26
N LEU A 197 -26.82 -16.51 -16.90
CA LEU A 197 -26.34 -17.64 -16.12
C LEU A 197 -26.09 -17.26 -14.66
N ILE A 198 -25.41 -16.16 -14.39
CA ILE A 198 -25.11 -15.73 -13.02
C ILE A 198 -26.37 -15.28 -12.29
N GLY A 199 -26.51 -15.72 -11.04
CA GLY A 199 -27.68 -15.42 -10.20
C GLY A 199 -28.90 -16.28 -10.46
N ARG A 200 -28.84 -17.24 -11.38
CA ARG A 200 -29.95 -18.18 -11.64
C ARG A 200 -29.68 -19.55 -11.04
N SER A 201 -30.75 -20.28 -10.77
CA SER A 201 -30.67 -21.66 -10.30
C SER A 201 -30.17 -22.58 -11.39
N LEU A 202 -29.12 -23.34 -11.10
CA LEU A 202 -28.56 -24.33 -12.01
C LEU A 202 -29.55 -25.47 -12.26
N GLU A 203 -30.42 -25.79 -11.31
CA GLU A 203 -31.47 -26.83 -11.44
C GLU A 203 -32.44 -26.57 -12.60
N GLY A 204 -32.80 -25.31 -12.85
CA GLY A 204 -33.67 -24.93 -13.98
C GLY A 204 -33.00 -25.06 -15.34
N MET A 205 -31.68 -25.09 -15.39
CA MET A 205 -30.87 -25.06 -16.63
C MET A 205 -30.30 -26.42 -17.00
N LEU A 206 -30.01 -27.27 -16.04
CA LEU A 206 -29.45 -28.61 -16.24
C LEU A 206 -30.47 -29.65 -15.82
N ARG A 207 -30.96 -30.41 -16.79
CA ARG A 207 -31.85 -31.54 -16.52
C ARG A 207 -31.03 -32.78 -16.16
N GLY A 208 -31.12 -33.23 -14.92
CA GLY A 208 -30.49 -34.46 -14.46
C GLY A 208 -30.34 -34.47 -12.94
N GLU A 209 -30.61 -35.58 -12.29
CA GLU A 209 -30.56 -35.79 -10.86
C GLU A 209 -29.20 -35.56 -10.18
N PRO A 210 -28.01 -35.65 -10.86
CA PRO A 210 -26.71 -35.63 -10.18
C PRO A 210 -26.36 -34.32 -9.48
N ILE A 211 -26.87 -33.17 -9.96
CA ILE A 211 -26.42 -31.87 -9.42
C ILE A 211 -27.09 -31.56 -8.09
N LEU A 212 -28.37 -31.84 -7.95
CA LEU A 212 -29.09 -31.69 -6.68
C LEU A 212 -28.56 -32.64 -5.62
N ASP A 213 -28.19 -33.85 -6.03
CA ASP A 213 -27.57 -34.85 -5.16
C ASP A 213 -26.19 -34.38 -4.64
N VAL A 214 -25.38 -33.71 -5.48
CA VAL A 214 -24.09 -33.13 -5.05
C VAL A 214 -24.29 -32.06 -3.97
N ILE A 215 -25.25 -31.17 -4.16
CA ILE A 215 -25.55 -30.10 -3.22
C ILE A 215 -26.06 -30.67 -1.90
N SER A 216 -26.96 -31.65 -1.95
CA SER A 216 -27.59 -32.26 -0.75
C SER A 216 -26.66 -33.22 -0.04
N THR A 217 -25.94 -34.08 -0.76
CA THR A 217 -25.10 -35.14 -0.19
C THR A 217 -23.65 -34.75 0.01
N ARG A 218 -23.18 -33.66 -0.62
CA ARG A 218 -21.77 -33.23 -0.70
C ARG A 218 -20.84 -34.32 -1.27
N LYS A 219 -21.36 -35.22 -2.09
CA LYS A 219 -20.56 -36.24 -2.77
C LYS A 219 -20.38 -35.87 -4.22
N GLY A 220 -19.12 -35.82 -4.68
CA GLY A 220 -18.78 -35.59 -6.07
C GLY A 220 -19.09 -36.79 -6.97
N TYR A 221 -19.35 -36.54 -8.23
CA TYR A 221 -19.47 -37.53 -9.27
C TYR A 221 -18.47 -37.23 -10.38
N SER A 222 -18.04 -38.27 -11.09
CA SER A 222 -17.21 -38.17 -12.29
C SER A 222 -17.93 -38.82 -13.46
N ASP A 223 -17.69 -38.33 -14.67
CA ASP A 223 -18.11 -38.95 -15.94
C ASP A 223 -19.63 -39.16 -16.09
N LYS A 224 -20.45 -38.23 -15.58
CA LYS A 224 -21.90 -38.26 -15.80
C LYS A 224 -22.33 -37.30 -16.92
N GLU A 225 -23.15 -37.83 -17.82
CA GLU A 225 -23.77 -37.01 -18.85
C GLU A 225 -24.94 -36.20 -18.29
N VAL A 226 -24.98 -34.91 -18.61
CA VAL A 226 -26.02 -33.99 -18.19
C VAL A 226 -26.56 -33.27 -19.43
N THR A 227 -27.87 -33.17 -19.57
CA THR A 227 -28.49 -32.44 -20.67
C THR A 227 -28.74 -31.00 -20.28
N VAL A 228 -28.24 -30.05 -21.08
CA VAL A 228 -28.49 -28.62 -20.94
C VAL A 228 -29.78 -28.25 -21.67
N SER A 229 -30.71 -27.63 -20.99
CA SER A 229 -31.88 -27.02 -21.62
C SER A 229 -31.67 -25.53 -21.74
N SER A 230 -31.68 -25.00 -22.98
CA SER A 230 -31.66 -23.54 -23.19
C SER A 230 -32.90 -22.92 -22.54
N PRO A 231 -32.77 -21.83 -21.81
CA PRO A 231 -33.94 -21.09 -21.33
C PRO A 231 -34.71 -20.53 -22.51
N SER A 232 -36.01 -20.78 -22.53
CA SER A 232 -36.95 -20.27 -23.55
C SER A 232 -37.15 -18.76 -23.36
#